data_06a3802bf497a9bf82e93856310a3163
#
_entry.id   06a3802bf497a9bf82e93856310a3163
#
_cell.length_a   1.000
_cell.length_b   1.000
_cell.length_c   1.000
_cell.angle_alpha   90.00
_cell.angle_beta   90.00
_cell.angle_gamma   90.00
#
_symmetry.space_group_name_H-M   'P 1'
#
loop_
_entity.id
_entity.type
_entity.pdbx_description
1 polymer ?
#
loop_
_entity_poly.entity_id
_entity_poly.type
_entity_poly.pdbx_seq_one_letter_code
_entity_poly.pdbx_strand_id
1 'polypeptide(L)'
;ADKNKDQSYFLCQLTQEQLKYALFPIGHLQKPQVREIAQEQKLATAKRKDSQGICFVGKVDLPVFLQQQLAAKQGNIHEILPSWPKYALREGESDMKILSEPYSYTVRDGKKIGTHNGAHFYNIGQRKGLGIGGRKESLFILATDVKENVIYVGEGDAHPGLYRKVLRILPEEIHWVDPNDEMRDGESRKYMVRIRYRQPLQEAELIRCEDGLYLKFTEAQRGIAAGQFAAWYDGEVLVGSGVINR
;
A
#
# COMPACT_ATOMS: atom_id res chain seq x y z
N ALA A 1 -0.84 5.27 22.29
CA ALA A 1 -1.58 4.30 23.12
C ALA A 1 -2.73 3.61 22.37
N ASP A 2 -3.41 4.30 21.45
CA ASP A 2 -4.52 3.74 20.68
C ASP A 2 -4.05 3.07 19.40
N LYS A 3 -3.90 1.74 19.41
CA LYS A 3 -3.47 0.95 18.24
C LYS A 3 -4.42 1.07 17.04
N ASN A 4 -5.71 1.41 17.26
CA ASN A 4 -6.67 1.63 16.17
C ASN A 4 -6.53 3.01 15.53
N LYS A 5 -5.82 3.93 16.20
CA LYS A 5 -5.57 5.31 15.78
C LYS A 5 -4.07 5.62 15.63
N ASP A 6 -3.25 4.59 15.61
CA ASP A 6 -1.83 4.73 15.33
C ASP A 6 -1.61 5.40 13.96
N GLN A 7 -1.05 6.60 13.99
CA GLN A 7 -0.77 7.42 12.81
C GLN A 7 0.73 7.47 12.46
N SER A 8 1.56 6.67 13.12
CA SER A 8 3.00 6.62 12.85
C SER A 8 3.33 6.34 11.39
N TYR A 9 2.49 5.53 10.72
CA TYR A 9 2.62 5.29 9.28
C TYR A 9 2.60 6.58 8.43
N PHE A 10 1.78 7.58 8.80
CA PHE A 10 1.74 8.87 8.09
C PHE A 10 2.90 9.79 8.46
N LEU A 11 3.59 9.50 9.55
CA LEU A 11 4.73 10.26 10.06
C LEU A 11 6.06 9.57 9.73
N CYS A 12 6.03 8.51 8.93
CA CYS A 12 7.18 7.63 8.69
C CYS A 12 8.34 8.28 7.92
N GLN A 13 8.13 9.47 7.37
CA GLN A 13 9.16 10.25 6.68
C GLN A 13 9.72 11.41 7.54
N LEU A 14 9.31 11.50 8.82
CA LEU A 14 9.87 12.52 9.71
C LEU A 14 11.28 12.13 10.16
N THR A 15 12.15 13.14 10.22
CA THR A 15 13.51 13.01 10.74
C THR A 15 13.55 13.28 12.25
N GLN A 16 14.62 12.85 12.93
CA GLN A 16 14.85 13.18 14.34
C GLN A 16 14.88 14.70 14.59
N GLU A 17 15.43 15.48 13.66
CA GLU A 17 15.43 16.95 13.76
C GLU A 17 14.02 17.53 13.76
N GLN A 18 13.11 16.99 12.95
CA GLN A 18 11.72 17.42 12.93
C GLN A 18 10.96 16.95 14.17
N LEU A 19 11.20 15.69 14.60
CA LEU A 19 10.57 15.10 15.79
C LEU A 19 10.97 15.84 17.09
N LYS A 20 12.16 16.39 17.16
CA LYS A 20 12.66 17.19 18.29
C LYS A 20 11.74 18.36 18.65
N TYR A 21 11.02 18.92 17.68
CA TYR A 21 10.09 20.02 17.86
C TYR A 21 8.63 19.58 17.93
N ALA A 22 8.33 18.28 17.80
CA ALA A 22 6.97 17.75 17.81
C ALA A 22 6.54 17.40 19.25
N LEU A 23 5.34 17.82 19.62
CA LEU A 23 4.70 17.44 20.88
C LEU A 23 3.48 16.60 20.62
N PHE A 24 3.33 15.51 21.34
CA PHE A 24 2.19 14.60 21.29
C PHE A 24 1.46 14.55 22.64
N PRO A 25 0.82 15.66 23.08
CA PRO A 25 0.33 15.82 24.45
C PRO A 25 -0.78 14.81 24.83
N ILE A 26 -1.50 14.28 23.87
CA ILE A 26 -2.55 13.27 24.07
C ILE A 26 -2.16 11.88 23.59
N GLY A 27 -0.89 11.64 23.25
CA GLY A 27 -0.38 10.38 22.69
C GLY A 27 -0.54 9.17 23.62
N HIS A 28 -0.62 9.42 24.94
CA HIS A 28 -0.82 8.40 25.97
C HIS A 28 -2.28 8.02 26.19
N LEU A 29 -3.24 8.70 25.54
CA LEU A 29 -4.66 8.48 25.68
C LEU A 29 -5.24 7.71 24.49
N GLN A 30 -6.25 6.88 24.79
CA GLN A 30 -7.08 6.26 23.76
C GLN A 30 -8.15 7.25 23.24
N LYS A 31 -8.61 7.08 22.02
CA LYS A 31 -9.61 7.96 21.40
C LYS A 31 -10.90 8.17 22.21
N PRO A 32 -11.48 7.14 22.85
CA PRO A 32 -12.62 7.34 23.75
C PRO A 32 -12.32 8.30 24.90
N GLN A 33 -11.16 8.14 25.55
CA GLN A 33 -10.73 9.01 26.67
C GLN A 33 -10.55 10.46 26.21
N VAL A 34 -9.94 10.67 25.03
CA VAL A 34 -9.82 12.03 24.45
C VAL A 34 -11.19 12.66 24.24
N ARG A 35 -12.20 11.90 23.81
CA ARG A 35 -13.57 12.39 23.61
C ARG A 35 -14.27 12.70 24.92
N GLU A 36 -14.09 11.90 25.95
CA GLU A 36 -14.60 12.12 27.29
C GLU A 36 -14.08 13.44 27.87
N ILE A 37 -12.75 13.63 27.86
CA ILE A 37 -12.12 14.88 28.29
C ILE A 37 -12.65 16.07 27.47
N ALA A 38 -12.78 15.93 26.16
CA ALA A 38 -13.30 16.99 25.31
C ALA A 38 -14.78 17.35 25.65
N GLN A 39 -15.59 16.39 26.08
CA GLN A 39 -16.97 16.61 26.55
C GLN A 39 -16.98 17.29 27.91
N GLU A 40 -16.17 16.83 28.86
CA GLU A 40 -16.02 17.44 30.19
C GLU A 40 -15.60 18.90 30.09
N GLN A 41 -14.65 19.18 29.20
CA GLN A 41 -14.14 20.53 28.91
C GLN A 41 -15.09 21.33 28.00
N LYS A 42 -16.27 20.78 27.65
CA LYS A 42 -17.30 21.42 26.83
C LYS A 42 -16.79 21.96 25.49
N LEU A 43 -15.81 21.27 24.89
CA LEU A 43 -15.24 21.68 23.61
C LEU A 43 -16.29 21.51 22.49
N ALA A 44 -16.44 22.52 21.65
CA ALA A 44 -17.40 22.52 20.53
C ALA A 44 -17.17 21.34 19.54
N THR A 45 -15.95 20.81 19.50
CA THR A 45 -15.55 19.71 18.63
C THR A 45 -15.70 18.32 19.26
N ALA A 46 -16.12 18.21 20.52
CA ALA A 46 -16.18 16.94 21.27
C ALA A 46 -16.97 15.83 20.55
N LYS A 47 -18.10 16.19 19.91
CA LYS A 47 -18.96 15.27 19.17
C LYS A 47 -18.64 15.19 17.67
N ARG A 48 -17.64 15.91 17.19
CA ARG A 48 -17.28 15.92 15.77
C ARG A 48 -16.76 14.55 15.35
N LYS A 49 -17.33 14.01 14.27
CA LYS A 49 -16.85 12.77 13.66
C LYS A 49 -15.45 12.98 13.08
N ASP A 50 -14.66 11.89 13.02
CA ASP A 50 -13.36 11.94 12.37
C ASP A 50 -13.51 12.43 10.94
N SER A 51 -12.58 13.27 10.52
CA SER A 51 -12.54 13.77 9.14
C SER A 51 -12.34 12.60 8.16
N GLN A 52 -13.21 12.53 7.18
CA GLN A 52 -13.07 11.63 6.03
C GLN A 52 -12.94 12.50 4.80
N GLY A 53 -11.77 12.48 4.17
CA GLY A 53 -11.52 13.30 2.99
C GLY A 53 -10.03 13.53 2.75
N ILE A 54 -9.73 14.30 1.71
CA ILE A 54 -8.38 14.73 1.39
C ILE A 54 -8.04 15.92 2.29
N CYS A 55 -6.84 15.91 2.88
CA CYS A 55 -6.36 17.02 3.69
C CYS A 55 -6.43 18.33 2.88
N PHE A 56 -6.91 19.41 3.54
CA PHE A 56 -7.12 20.75 2.97
C PHE A 56 -8.22 20.88 1.90
N VAL A 57 -8.65 19.78 1.28
CA VAL A 57 -9.72 19.77 0.25
C VAL A 57 -11.08 19.44 0.88
N GLY A 58 -11.09 18.65 1.96
CA GLY A 58 -12.31 18.25 2.62
C GLY A 58 -12.91 16.95 2.10
N LYS A 59 -14.22 16.75 2.30
CA LYS A 59 -14.93 15.55 1.86
C LYS A 59 -15.26 15.67 0.37
N VAL A 60 -14.57 14.89 -0.43
CA VAL A 60 -14.77 14.81 -1.88
C VAL A 60 -15.11 13.38 -2.31
N ASP A 61 -15.91 13.23 -3.34
CA ASP A 61 -15.99 11.98 -4.09
C ASP A 61 -14.76 11.91 -4.98
N LEU A 62 -13.80 11.05 -4.62
CA LEU A 62 -12.49 10.99 -5.28
C LEU A 62 -12.58 10.72 -6.79
N PRO A 63 -13.39 9.77 -7.28
CA PRO A 63 -13.62 9.59 -8.70
C PRO A 63 -14.11 10.85 -9.41
N VAL A 64 -15.11 11.53 -8.85
CA VAL A 64 -15.66 12.77 -9.42
C VAL A 64 -14.62 13.89 -9.42
N PHE A 65 -13.87 14.03 -8.33
CA PHE A 65 -12.78 15.01 -8.21
C PHE A 65 -11.68 14.78 -9.26
N LEU A 66 -11.26 13.53 -9.42
CA LEU A 66 -10.25 13.17 -10.43
C LEU A 66 -10.74 13.39 -11.85
N GLN A 67 -12.03 13.15 -12.13
CA GLN A 67 -12.63 13.39 -13.45
C GLN A 67 -12.63 14.86 -13.87
N GLN A 68 -12.52 15.80 -12.93
CA GLN A 68 -12.38 17.22 -13.25
C GLN A 68 -11.03 17.54 -13.93
N GLN A 69 -10.00 16.75 -13.68
CA GLN A 69 -8.65 16.94 -14.21
C GLN A 69 -8.27 15.86 -15.24
N LEU A 70 -8.84 14.68 -15.11
CA LEU A 70 -8.53 13.50 -15.92
C LEU A 70 -9.77 13.08 -16.69
N ALA A 71 -9.74 13.27 -17.99
CA ALA A 71 -10.85 12.88 -18.86
C ALA A 71 -11.14 11.38 -18.77
N ALA A 72 -12.40 11.03 -18.62
CA ALA A 72 -12.83 9.65 -18.70
C ALA A 72 -12.59 9.13 -20.14
N LYS A 73 -11.83 8.03 -20.25
CA LYS A 73 -11.56 7.36 -21.51
C LYS A 73 -11.91 5.89 -21.39
N GLN A 74 -12.82 5.41 -22.24
CA GLN A 74 -13.19 4.01 -22.21
C GLN A 74 -11.98 3.11 -22.54
N GLY A 75 -11.76 2.10 -21.69
CA GLY A 75 -10.71 1.09 -21.83
C GLY A 75 -11.24 -0.31 -21.64
N ASN A 76 -10.38 -1.30 -21.77
CA ASN A 76 -10.72 -2.71 -21.72
C ASN A 76 -10.33 -3.37 -20.39
N ILE A 77 -11.15 -4.33 -19.93
CA ILE A 77 -10.86 -5.18 -18.79
C ILE A 77 -10.53 -6.58 -19.32
N HIS A 78 -9.33 -7.06 -18.98
CA HIS A 78 -8.85 -8.40 -19.34
C HIS A 78 -8.72 -9.26 -18.09
N GLU A 79 -9.27 -10.46 -18.15
CA GLU A 79 -9.15 -11.45 -17.07
C GLU A 79 -7.93 -12.32 -17.28
N ILE A 80 -7.10 -12.40 -16.26
CA ILE A 80 -5.95 -13.32 -16.18
C ILE A 80 -6.37 -14.52 -15.33
N LEU A 81 -6.13 -15.71 -15.83
CA LEU A 81 -6.47 -16.94 -15.10
C LEU A 81 -5.42 -17.28 -14.04
N PRO A 82 -5.78 -17.93 -12.92
CA PRO A 82 -4.81 -18.40 -11.92
C PRO A 82 -3.76 -19.37 -12.49
N SER A 83 -4.08 -20.03 -13.58
CA SER A 83 -3.17 -20.95 -14.30
C SER A 83 -2.21 -20.27 -15.27
N TRP A 84 -2.11 -18.95 -15.25
CA TRP A 84 -1.14 -18.24 -16.11
C TRP A 84 0.29 -18.71 -15.85
N PRO A 85 1.04 -19.16 -16.88
CA PRO A 85 2.32 -19.87 -16.69
C PRO A 85 3.37 -19.10 -15.91
N LYS A 86 3.38 -17.76 -15.99
CA LYS A 86 4.38 -16.96 -15.29
C LYS A 86 4.22 -16.96 -13.76
N TYR A 87 3.08 -17.36 -13.21
CA TYR A 87 2.95 -17.56 -11.76
C TYR A 87 3.80 -18.74 -11.26
N ALA A 88 3.72 -19.88 -11.96
CA ALA A 88 4.51 -21.06 -11.61
C ALA A 88 6.03 -20.81 -11.77
N LEU A 89 6.45 -20.07 -12.79
CA LEU A 89 7.86 -19.71 -12.99
C LEU A 89 8.42 -18.91 -11.80
N ARG A 90 7.61 -18.06 -11.16
CA ARG A 90 8.04 -17.26 -10.01
C ARG A 90 8.14 -18.07 -8.71
N GLU A 91 7.43 -19.19 -8.58
CA GLU A 91 7.51 -20.04 -7.39
C GLU A 91 8.90 -20.66 -7.18
N GLY A 92 9.64 -20.92 -8.27
CA GLY A 92 11.02 -21.44 -8.23
C GLY A 92 12.11 -20.37 -8.27
N GLU A 93 11.72 -19.08 -8.28
CA GLU A 93 12.67 -17.97 -8.40
C GLU A 93 13.36 -17.66 -7.07
N SER A 94 14.65 -17.33 -7.13
CA SER A 94 15.48 -16.94 -5.98
C SER A 94 16.04 -15.52 -6.11
N ASP A 95 16.04 -14.93 -7.29
CA ASP A 95 16.51 -13.56 -7.52
C ASP A 95 15.52 -12.56 -6.89
N MET A 96 16.02 -11.84 -5.88
CA MET A 96 15.25 -10.86 -5.12
C MET A 96 14.71 -9.72 -5.99
N LYS A 97 15.46 -9.33 -7.02
CA LYS A 97 15.04 -8.30 -7.97
C LYS A 97 13.82 -8.77 -8.75
N ILE A 98 13.89 -9.96 -9.34
CA ILE A 98 12.76 -10.55 -10.07
C ILE A 98 11.55 -10.76 -9.17
N LEU A 99 11.77 -11.26 -7.94
CA LEU A 99 10.70 -11.48 -6.96
C LEU A 99 10.03 -10.17 -6.50
N SER A 100 10.77 -9.06 -6.49
CA SER A 100 10.23 -7.76 -6.09
C SER A 100 9.43 -7.05 -7.18
N GLU A 101 9.61 -7.42 -8.44
CA GLU A 101 8.89 -6.81 -9.55
C GLU A 101 7.41 -7.21 -9.57
N PRO A 102 6.48 -6.30 -9.90
CA PRO A 102 5.08 -6.67 -10.15
C PRO A 102 4.99 -7.58 -11.39
N TYR A 103 3.93 -8.39 -11.44
CA TYR A 103 3.61 -9.12 -12.66
C TYR A 103 3.27 -8.14 -13.79
N SER A 104 3.87 -8.35 -14.96
CA SER A 104 3.58 -7.59 -16.16
C SER A 104 2.70 -8.42 -17.10
N TYR A 105 1.50 -7.90 -17.36
CA TYR A 105 0.51 -8.53 -18.23
C TYR A 105 0.39 -7.79 -19.55
N THR A 106 0.00 -8.52 -20.58
CA THR A 106 -0.38 -7.99 -21.89
C THR A 106 -1.80 -8.44 -22.23
N VAL A 107 -2.44 -7.81 -23.20
CA VAL A 107 -3.78 -8.20 -23.67
C VAL A 107 -3.85 -9.64 -24.19
N ARG A 108 -2.69 -10.23 -24.52
CA ARG A 108 -2.59 -11.64 -24.98
C ARG A 108 -2.58 -12.63 -23.84
N ASP A 109 -2.26 -12.20 -22.63
CA ASP A 109 -2.19 -13.06 -21.44
C ASP A 109 -3.58 -13.34 -20.84
N GLY A 110 -4.62 -12.63 -21.31
CA GLY A 110 -5.97 -12.74 -20.76
C GLY A 110 -7.07 -12.53 -21.78
N LYS A 111 -8.32 -12.81 -21.36
CA LYS A 111 -9.51 -12.62 -22.18
C LYS A 111 -10.19 -11.30 -21.82
N LYS A 112 -10.59 -10.51 -22.83
CA LYS A 112 -11.45 -9.35 -22.63
C LYS A 112 -12.81 -9.78 -22.07
N ILE A 113 -13.21 -9.18 -20.95
CA ILE A 113 -14.45 -9.51 -20.24
C ILE A 113 -15.35 -8.29 -19.98
N GLY A 114 -14.88 -7.08 -20.28
CA GLY A 114 -15.65 -5.87 -20.06
C GLY A 114 -14.90 -4.61 -20.45
N THR A 115 -15.46 -3.48 -20.05
CA THR A 115 -14.88 -2.14 -20.26
C THR A 115 -14.93 -1.32 -18.98
N HIS A 116 -14.12 -0.26 -18.91
CA HIS A 116 -14.07 0.70 -17.81
C HIS A 116 -13.91 2.13 -18.34
N ASN A 117 -14.01 3.13 -17.47
CA ASN A 117 -13.97 4.56 -17.83
C ASN A 117 -12.62 5.24 -17.65
N GLY A 118 -11.53 4.49 -17.50
CA GLY A 118 -10.17 5.00 -17.33
C GLY A 118 -9.38 4.19 -16.34
N ALA A 119 -8.25 3.58 -16.76
CA ALA A 119 -7.42 2.71 -15.91
C ALA A 119 -6.85 3.45 -14.69
N HIS A 120 -6.63 4.75 -14.80
CA HIS A 120 -6.12 5.62 -13.74
C HIS A 120 -7.08 5.84 -12.55
N PHE A 121 -8.36 5.49 -12.69
CA PHE A 121 -9.34 5.57 -11.58
C PHE A 121 -9.34 4.33 -10.67
N TYR A 122 -8.52 3.33 -10.97
CA TYR A 122 -8.55 2.05 -10.30
C TYR A 122 -7.23 1.72 -9.61
N ASN A 123 -7.33 1.03 -8.48
CA ASN A 123 -6.18 0.64 -7.67
C ASN A 123 -5.98 -0.88 -7.67
N ILE A 124 -4.73 -1.32 -7.56
CA ILE A 124 -4.39 -2.75 -7.40
C ILE A 124 -5.08 -3.30 -6.16
N GLY A 125 -5.68 -4.48 -6.29
CA GLY A 125 -6.46 -5.15 -5.24
C GLY A 125 -7.88 -4.63 -5.03
N GLN A 126 -8.32 -3.60 -5.80
CA GLN A 126 -9.69 -3.09 -5.73
C GLN A 126 -10.67 -4.12 -6.29
N ARG A 127 -11.81 -4.28 -5.59
CA ARG A 127 -12.91 -5.19 -5.96
C ARG A 127 -14.11 -4.45 -6.55
N LYS A 128 -14.45 -3.30 -5.95
CA LYS A 128 -15.67 -2.54 -6.30
C LYS A 128 -15.46 -1.68 -7.53
N GLY A 129 -16.56 -1.46 -8.28
CA GLY A 129 -16.59 -0.50 -9.39
C GLY A 129 -16.23 -1.07 -10.77
N LEU A 130 -16.02 -2.38 -10.90
CA LEU A 130 -15.74 -3.03 -12.19
C LEU A 130 -16.99 -3.24 -13.07
N GLY A 131 -18.19 -3.28 -12.47
CA GLY A 131 -19.46 -3.42 -13.20
C GLY A 131 -19.65 -4.76 -13.90
N ILE A 132 -18.87 -5.79 -13.54
CA ILE A 132 -18.94 -7.12 -14.14
C ILE A 132 -19.65 -8.08 -13.17
N GLY A 133 -20.77 -8.63 -13.59
CA GLY A 133 -21.54 -9.63 -12.86
C GLY A 133 -21.40 -11.05 -13.44
N GLY A 134 -22.16 -12.02 -12.86
CA GLY A 134 -22.25 -13.39 -13.37
C GLY A 134 -21.01 -14.25 -13.10
N ARG A 135 -20.21 -13.90 -12.09
CA ARG A 135 -19.02 -14.64 -11.66
C ARG A 135 -19.28 -15.46 -10.41
N LYS A 136 -18.53 -16.55 -10.23
CA LYS A 136 -18.60 -17.39 -9.03
C LYS A 136 -18.02 -16.65 -7.82
N GLU A 137 -16.90 -15.97 -8.03
CA GLU A 137 -16.21 -15.19 -7.03
C GLU A 137 -16.02 -13.74 -7.48
N SER A 138 -15.57 -12.90 -6.57
CA SER A 138 -15.31 -11.49 -6.86
C SER A 138 -14.08 -11.32 -7.75
N LEU A 139 -14.13 -10.36 -8.66
CA LEU A 139 -12.98 -9.94 -9.45
C LEU A 139 -12.14 -8.90 -8.68
N PHE A 140 -10.84 -9.02 -8.77
CA PHE A 140 -9.87 -8.09 -8.18
C PHE A 140 -8.91 -7.57 -9.22
N ILE A 141 -8.55 -6.30 -9.13
CA ILE A 141 -7.56 -5.68 -10.01
C ILE A 141 -6.16 -6.19 -9.66
N LEU A 142 -5.50 -6.80 -10.63
CA LEU A 142 -4.14 -7.32 -10.55
C LEU A 142 -3.12 -6.27 -10.98
N ALA A 143 -3.43 -5.55 -12.07
CA ALA A 143 -2.61 -4.48 -12.60
C ALA A 143 -3.44 -3.48 -13.41
N THR A 144 -2.90 -2.27 -13.55
CA THR A 144 -3.45 -1.22 -14.41
C THR A 144 -2.37 -0.74 -15.38
N ASP A 145 -2.69 -0.72 -16.67
CA ASP A 145 -1.88 -0.07 -17.69
C ASP A 145 -2.56 1.24 -18.09
N VAL A 146 -2.07 2.34 -17.54
CA VAL A 146 -2.63 3.67 -17.81
C VAL A 146 -2.32 4.13 -19.23
N LYS A 147 -1.18 3.71 -19.80
CA LYS A 147 -0.75 4.10 -21.16
C LYS A 147 -1.64 3.46 -22.22
N GLU A 148 -1.83 2.15 -22.12
CA GLU A 148 -2.71 1.39 -23.03
C GLU A 148 -4.18 1.44 -22.60
N ASN A 149 -4.47 2.03 -21.45
CA ASN A 149 -5.81 2.14 -20.86
C ASN A 149 -6.48 0.77 -20.68
N VAL A 150 -5.76 -0.17 -20.06
CA VAL A 150 -6.21 -1.55 -19.82
C VAL A 150 -6.15 -1.87 -18.33
N ILE A 151 -7.13 -2.61 -17.85
CA ILE A 151 -7.13 -3.17 -16.49
C ILE A 151 -7.07 -4.70 -16.61
N TYR A 152 -6.16 -5.30 -15.84
CA TYR A 152 -6.04 -6.74 -15.69
C TYR A 152 -6.66 -7.16 -14.36
N VAL A 153 -7.54 -8.15 -14.40
CA VAL A 153 -8.27 -8.63 -13.23
C VAL A 153 -8.14 -10.14 -13.08
N GLY A 154 -8.29 -10.61 -11.84
CA GLY A 154 -8.34 -12.04 -11.51
C GLY A 154 -9.56 -12.37 -10.66
N GLU A 155 -10.15 -13.53 -10.85
CA GLU A 155 -11.28 -14.02 -10.06
C GLU A 155 -10.78 -14.73 -8.81
N GLY A 156 -11.41 -14.43 -7.66
CA GLY A 156 -11.12 -15.06 -6.38
C GLY A 156 -10.08 -14.32 -5.54
N ASP A 157 -10.26 -14.45 -4.23
CA ASP A 157 -9.43 -13.81 -3.23
C ASP A 157 -8.03 -14.43 -3.14
N ALA A 158 -7.93 -15.71 -3.46
CA ALA A 158 -6.67 -16.47 -3.47
C ALA A 158 -5.90 -16.37 -4.80
N HIS A 159 -6.31 -15.49 -5.72
CA HIS A 159 -5.66 -15.36 -7.01
C HIS A 159 -4.18 -15.01 -6.89
N PRO A 160 -3.23 -15.79 -7.47
CA PRO A 160 -1.79 -15.63 -7.25
C PRO A 160 -1.26 -14.24 -7.66
N GLY A 161 -1.86 -13.62 -8.67
CA GLY A 161 -1.50 -12.27 -9.11
C GLY A 161 -1.75 -11.16 -8.09
N LEU A 162 -2.49 -11.43 -7.02
CA LEU A 162 -2.72 -10.48 -5.93
C LEU A 162 -1.56 -10.45 -4.92
N TYR A 163 -0.70 -11.45 -4.90
CA TYR A 163 0.23 -11.69 -3.81
C TYR A 163 1.67 -11.64 -4.28
N ARG A 164 2.53 -11.02 -3.46
CA ARG A 164 4.00 -11.05 -3.61
C ARG A 164 4.67 -11.17 -2.24
N LYS A 165 5.82 -11.85 -2.19
CA LYS A 165 6.60 -12.00 -0.95
C LYS A 165 7.70 -10.94 -0.82
N VAL A 166 8.07 -10.29 -1.90
CA VAL A 166 9.18 -9.34 -1.92
C VAL A 166 8.73 -8.01 -2.50
N LEU A 167 9.20 -6.94 -1.94
CA LEU A 167 9.16 -5.59 -2.54
C LEU A 167 10.55 -4.96 -2.46
N ARG A 168 10.80 -3.96 -3.29
CA ARG A 168 12.04 -3.19 -3.31
C ARG A 168 11.77 -1.71 -3.10
N ILE A 169 12.69 -1.08 -2.38
CA ILE A 169 12.79 0.37 -2.19
C ILE A 169 14.11 0.80 -2.81
N LEU A 170 14.10 1.83 -3.64
CA LEU A 170 15.33 2.35 -4.26
C LEU A 170 16.22 3.03 -3.21
N PRO A 171 17.54 3.10 -3.41
CA PRO A 171 18.47 3.68 -2.43
C PRO A 171 18.08 5.08 -1.97
N GLU A 172 17.67 5.94 -2.90
CA GLU A 172 17.27 7.33 -2.66
C GLU A 172 15.92 7.49 -1.95
N GLU A 173 15.13 6.43 -1.89
CA GLU A 173 13.81 6.40 -1.26
C GLU A 173 13.82 5.75 0.14
N ILE A 174 14.98 5.28 0.59
CA ILE A 174 15.13 4.69 1.93
C ILE A 174 15.27 5.82 2.93
N HIS A 175 14.45 5.77 3.97
CA HIS A 175 14.47 6.73 5.07
C HIS A 175 14.60 6.01 6.41
N TRP A 176 15.58 6.42 7.21
CA TRP A 176 15.76 6.01 8.59
C TRP A 176 15.39 7.18 9.50
N VAL A 177 14.52 6.92 10.49
CA VAL A 177 14.10 7.95 11.45
C VAL A 177 15.27 8.39 12.29
N ASP A 178 16.10 7.45 12.77
CA ASP A 178 17.41 7.69 13.35
C ASP A 178 18.49 7.26 12.34
N PRO A 179 19.39 8.16 11.91
CA PRO A 179 20.48 7.81 11.00
C PRO A 179 21.44 6.74 11.54
N ASN A 180 21.50 6.55 12.86
CA ASN A 180 22.34 5.50 13.46
C ASN A 180 21.80 4.08 13.20
N ASP A 181 20.53 3.95 12.82
CA ASP A 181 19.89 2.68 12.47
C ASP A 181 20.15 2.25 11.01
N GLU A 182 20.78 3.10 10.22
CA GLU A 182 21.05 2.85 8.80
C GLU A 182 21.78 1.52 8.57
N MET A 183 21.28 0.74 7.61
CA MET A 183 21.87 -0.53 7.21
C MET A 183 22.93 -0.33 6.13
N ARG A 184 24.03 -1.06 6.26
CA ARG A 184 25.10 -1.13 5.24
C ARG A 184 24.76 -2.17 4.17
N ASP A 185 25.32 -2.02 2.99
CA ASP A 185 25.20 -3.01 1.94
C ASP A 185 25.68 -4.40 2.41
N GLY A 186 24.86 -5.41 2.13
CA GLY A 186 25.07 -6.79 2.57
C GLY A 186 24.49 -7.12 3.94
N GLU A 187 23.99 -6.14 4.71
CA GLU A 187 23.32 -6.41 5.97
C GLU A 187 21.89 -6.92 5.76
N SER A 188 21.43 -7.78 6.68
CA SER A 188 20.02 -8.12 6.81
C SER A 188 19.56 -7.98 8.26
N ARG A 189 18.30 -7.51 8.45
CA ARG A 189 17.66 -7.35 9.75
C ARG A 189 16.19 -7.72 9.66
N LYS A 190 15.64 -8.27 10.74
CA LYS A 190 14.20 -8.57 10.82
C LYS A 190 13.46 -7.44 11.52
N TYR A 191 12.34 -7.06 10.92
CA TYR A 191 11.44 -6.04 11.46
C TYR A 191 9.98 -6.44 11.25
N MET A 192 9.10 -5.80 12.01
CA MET A 192 7.68 -5.82 11.75
C MET A 192 7.33 -4.71 10.76
N VAL A 193 6.68 -5.03 9.65
CA VAL A 193 6.46 -4.11 8.51
C VAL A 193 4.97 -3.96 8.21
N ARG A 194 4.55 -2.76 7.83
CA ARG A 194 3.26 -2.53 7.17
C ARG A 194 3.46 -1.74 5.87
N ILE A 195 2.68 -2.08 4.87
CA ILE A 195 2.70 -1.45 3.54
C ILE A 195 1.44 -0.61 3.28
N ARG A 196 0.56 -0.49 4.27
CA ARG A 196 -0.67 0.32 4.25
C ARG A 196 -1.06 0.75 5.63
N TYR A 197 -1.67 1.91 5.71
CA TYR A 197 -2.31 2.37 6.94
C TYR A 197 -3.35 1.36 7.44
N ARG A 198 -3.34 1.07 8.73
CA ARG A 198 -4.19 0.08 9.41
C ARG A 198 -3.98 -1.39 9.03
N GLN A 199 -3.01 -1.71 8.19
CA GLN A 199 -2.61 -3.09 8.03
C GLN A 199 -1.95 -3.59 9.33
N PRO A 200 -2.28 -4.79 9.82
CA PRO A 200 -1.50 -5.44 10.87
C PRO A 200 -0.03 -5.54 10.47
N LEU A 201 0.86 -5.38 11.43
CA LEU A 201 2.29 -5.55 11.20
C LEU A 201 2.58 -7.00 10.76
N GLN A 202 3.45 -7.15 9.76
CA GLN A 202 3.87 -8.42 9.18
C GLN A 202 5.38 -8.58 9.34
N GLU A 203 5.82 -9.78 9.68
CA GLU A 203 7.26 -10.07 9.77
C GLU A 203 7.90 -10.02 8.38
N ALA A 204 9.01 -9.30 8.28
CA ALA A 204 9.83 -9.26 7.08
C ALA A 204 11.31 -9.16 7.42
N GLU A 205 12.13 -9.77 6.57
CA GLU A 205 13.57 -9.58 6.53
C GLU A 205 13.89 -8.44 5.57
N LEU A 206 14.53 -7.40 6.06
CA LEU A 206 15.08 -6.30 5.29
C LEU A 206 16.50 -6.67 4.88
N ILE A 207 16.79 -6.64 3.58
CA ILE A 207 18.09 -7.01 3.00
C ILE A 207 18.59 -5.81 2.21
N ARG A 208 19.68 -5.20 2.67
CA ARG A 208 20.30 -4.05 2.02
C ARG A 208 21.26 -4.51 0.92
N CYS A 209 21.01 -4.06 -0.30
CA CYS A 209 21.85 -4.30 -1.47
C CYS A 209 22.24 -2.96 -2.11
N GLU A 210 23.27 -2.96 -2.97
CA GLU A 210 23.71 -1.75 -3.70
C GLU A 210 22.57 -1.08 -4.47
N ASP A 211 21.66 -1.86 -5.06
CA ASP A 211 20.54 -1.39 -5.87
C ASP A 211 19.25 -1.09 -5.07
N GLY A 212 19.28 -1.21 -3.74
CA GLY A 212 18.15 -0.86 -2.89
C GLY A 212 17.99 -1.72 -1.64
N LEU A 213 16.86 -1.54 -0.98
CA LEU A 213 16.44 -2.30 0.18
C LEU A 213 15.31 -3.25 -0.22
N TYR A 214 15.54 -4.55 -0.07
CA TYR A 214 14.54 -5.58 -0.31
C TYR A 214 13.85 -5.96 1.00
N LEU A 215 12.52 -5.99 0.99
CA LEU A 215 11.71 -6.46 2.10
C LEU A 215 11.10 -7.80 1.70
N LYS A 216 11.62 -8.88 2.31
CA LYS A 216 11.16 -10.25 2.11
C LYS A 216 10.24 -10.65 3.24
N PHE A 217 8.95 -10.74 2.97
CA PHE A 217 7.93 -11.12 3.94
C PHE A 217 7.89 -12.62 4.16
N THR A 218 7.64 -13.05 5.40
CA THR A 218 7.35 -14.45 5.74
C THR A 218 6.09 -14.92 5.01
N GLU A 219 5.02 -14.12 5.06
CA GLU A 219 3.78 -14.37 4.35
C GLU A 219 3.61 -13.43 3.15
N ALA A 220 3.07 -13.95 2.05
CA ALA A 220 2.84 -13.15 0.84
C ALA A 220 1.87 -11.99 1.12
N GLN A 221 2.26 -10.79 0.70
CA GLN A 221 1.50 -9.58 0.90
C GLN A 221 0.57 -9.29 -0.27
N ARG A 222 -0.69 -9.00 0.04
CA ARG A 222 -1.71 -8.71 -0.95
C ARG A 222 -1.62 -7.28 -1.45
N GLY A 223 -1.66 -7.12 -2.78
CA GLY A 223 -1.84 -5.83 -3.45
C GLY A 223 -0.74 -4.83 -3.14
N ILE A 224 0.52 -5.24 -3.13
CA ILE A 224 1.67 -4.34 -3.06
C ILE A 224 1.56 -3.34 -4.20
N ALA A 225 1.50 -2.04 -3.87
CA ALA A 225 1.32 -0.96 -4.83
C ALA A 225 2.51 -0.02 -4.80
N ALA A 226 3.07 0.26 -5.97
CA ALA A 226 4.13 1.25 -6.12
C ALA A 226 3.65 2.65 -5.71
N GLY A 227 4.56 3.45 -5.16
CA GLY A 227 4.28 4.80 -4.68
C GLY A 227 3.65 4.87 -3.28
N GLN A 228 3.32 3.73 -2.66
CA GLN A 228 2.97 3.67 -1.23
C GLN A 228 4.22 3.48 -0.38
N PHE A 229 4.14 3.82 0.90
CA PHE A 229 5.24 3.56 1.82
C PHE A 229 5.20 2.12 2.34
N ALA A 230 6.37 1.52 2.51
CA ALA A 230 6.60 0.46 3.46
C ALA A 230 7.23 1.09 4.71
N ALA A 231 6.69 0.81 5.89
CA ALA A 231 7.22 1.32 7.16
C ALA A 231 7.56 0.14 8.06
N TRP A 232 8.75 0.15 8.67
CA TRP A 232 9.24 -0.92 9.53
C TRP A 232 9.44 -0.46 10.96
N TYR A 233 9.20 -1.41 11.87
CA TYR A 233 9.10 -1.17 13.30
C TYR A 233 9.92 -2.20 14.07
N ASP A 234 10.58 -1.75 15.13
CA ASP A 234 11.12 -2.59 16.19
C ASP A 234 10.22 -2.46 17.43
N GLY A 235 9.45 -3.50 17.73
CA GLY A 235 8.39 -3.42 18.71
C GLY A 235 7.37 -2.32 18.39
N GLU A 236 7.29 -1.29 19.21
CA GLU A 236 6.41 -0.12 19.03
C GLU A 236 7.12 1.08 18.39
N VAL A 237 8.42 0.99 18.16
CA VAL A 237 9.24 2.09 17.60
C VAL A 237 9.24 2.03 16.08
N LEU A 238 8.86 3.11 15.43
CA LEU A 238 9.03 3.29 14.01
C LEU A 238 10.50 3.58 13.71
N VAL A 239 11.16 2.66 13.01
CA VAL A 239 12.61 2.72 12.73
C VAL A 239 12.89 3.40 11.39
N GLY A 240 12.04 3.12 10.39
CA GLY A 240 12.23 3.72 9.07
C GLY A 240 11.11 3.39 8.10
N SER A 241 11.27 3.88 6.88
CA SER A 241 10.32 3.69 5.81
C SER A 241 10.95 3.90 4.44
N GLY A 242 10.20 3.61 3.39
CA GLY A 242 10.60 3.96 2.03
C GLY A 242 9.48 3.78 1.03
N VAL A 243 9.61 4.42 -0.13
CA VAL A 243 8.62 4.33 -1.19
C VAL A 243 8.78 3.02 -1.94
N ILE A 244 7.69 2.26 -2.05
CA ILE A 244 7.67 0.99 -2.76
C ILE A 244 7.88 1.25 -4.25
N ASN A 245 8.92 0.66 -4.83
CA ASN A 245 9.24 0.76 -6.26
C ASN A 245 8.29 -0.10 -7.11
N ARG A 246 8.29 0.22 -8.42
CA ARG A 246 7.59 -0.57 -9.45
C ARG A 246 8.29 -1.89 -9.70
#